data_df7abf6d88045217893915341df96505
#
_entry.id   df7abf6d88045217893915341df96505
#
_cell.length_a   1.000
_cell.length_b   1.000
_cell.length_c   1.000
_cell.angle_alpha   90.00
_cell.angle_beta   90.00
_cell.angle_gamma   90.00
#
_symmetry.space_group_name_H-M   'P 1'
#
loop_
_entity.id
_entity.type
_entity.pdbx_description
1 polymer ?
#
loop_
_entity_poly.entity_id
_entity_poly.type
_entity_poly.pdbx_seq_one_letter_code
_entity_poly.pdbx_strand_id
1 'polypeptide(L)'
;QVSSAASDVYKRQVLFLLGILYYGVDDDGQQFRYLGVLQRIAVCYLFGGLLFLNFRWRGLLLSSVLLLGSYWALMSFVEVPGHGAANWEVGTNLAHYIDTQYLGGYKWSGDWDPEGLLSTMPAIVSGILGIFGGMLLKNPNLTGSMRAIWILAIGGACLGGGYWWDAYASLDYN
;
A
#
# COMPACT_ATOMS: atom_id res chain seq x y z
N GLN A 1 22.78 -6.91 15.56
CA GLN A 1 22.01 -5.94 14.73
C GLN A 1 22.26 -6.13 13.23
N VAL A 2 23.48 -6.34 12.79
CA VAL A 2 23.83 -6.58 11.35
C VAL A 2 23.18 -7.87 10.83
N SER A 3 23.16 -8.93 11.63
CA SER A 3 22.52 -10.21 11.31
C SER A 3 20.99 -10.07 11.11
N SER A 4 20.33 -9.20 11.86
CA SER A 4 18.89 -8.91 11.74
C SER A 4 18.56 -8.16 10.44
N ALA A 5 19.34 -7.12 10.12
CA ALA A 5 19.13 -6.34 8.90
C ALA A 5 19.37 -7.17 7.63
N ALA A 6 20.42 -7.99 7.59
CA ALA A 6 20.68 -8.92 6.49
C ALA A 6 19.55 -9.94 6.32
N SER A 7 19.02 -10.49 7.42
CA SER A 7 17.85 -11.37 7.41
C SER A 7 16.61 -10.70 6.83
N ASP A 8 16.39 -9.43 7.13
CA ASP A 8 15.22 -8.71 6.64
C ASP A 8 15.33 -8.33 5.15
N VAL A 9 16.52 -8.00 4.67
CA VAL A 9 16.80 -7.84 3.24
C VAL A 9 16.54 -9.14 2.47
N TYR A 10 17.06 -10.25 2.98
CA TYR A 10 16.86 -11.57 2.40
C TYR A 10 15.36 -11.95 2.33
N LYS A 11 14.59 -11.73 3.38
CA LYS A 11 13.15 -12.02 3.40
C LYS A 11 12.38 -11.26 2.30
N ARG A 12 12.73 -10.00 2.07
CA ARG A 12 12.09 -9.18 1.01
C ARG A 12 12.40 -9.72 -0.38
N GLN A 13 13.66 -10.08 -0.61
CA GLN A 13 14.08 -10.68 -1.87
C GLN A 13 13.40 -12.04 -2.11
N VAL A 14 13.34 -12.88 -1.09
CA VAL A 14 12.67 -14.19 -1.17
C VAL A 14 11.17 -14.01 -1.44
N LEU A 15 10.49 -13.09 -0.75
CA LEU A 15 9.07 -12.82 -1.02
C LEU A 15 8.82 -12.35 -2.44
N PHE A 16 9.68 -11.48 -2.95
CA PHE A 16 9.56 -10.98 -4.32
C PHE A 16 9.76 -12.10 -5.34
N LEU A 17 10.80 -12.91 -5.16
CA LEU A 17 11.09 -14.06 -6.04
C LEU A 17 10.02 -15.13 -5.96
N LEU A 18 9.51 -15.44 -4.76
CA LEU A 18 8.39 -16.37 -4.60
C LEU A 18 7.13 -15.88 -5.31
N GLY A 19 6.89 -14.56 -5.30
CA GLY A 19 5.79 -13.96 -6.03
C GLY A 19 5.91 -14.17 -7.55
N ILE A 20 7.11 -14.00 -8.10
CA ILE A 20 7.39 -14.30 -9.51
C ILE A 20 7.22 -15.79 -9.82
N LEU A 21 7.68 -16.68 -8.93
CA LEU A 21 7.58 -18.12 -9.15
C LEU A 21 6.14 -18.64 -9.02
N TYR A 22 5.32 -18.04 -8.17
CA TYR A 22 3.98 -18.55 -7.87
C TYR A 22 2.89 -17.99 -8.79
N TYR A 23 2.96 -16.70 -9.12
CA TYR A 23 1.98 -16.00 -9.96
C TYR A 23 2.60 -15.35 -11.20
N GLY A 24 3.86 -15.64 -11.45
CA GLY A 24 4.67 -14.86 -12.36
C GLY A 24 4.49 -15.14 -13.84
N VAL A 25 3.64 -16.11 -14.22
CA VAL A 25 3.45 -16.48 -15.62
C VAL A 25 1.96 -16.60 -15.90
N ASP A 26 1.53 -16.12 -17.08
CA ASP A 26 0.16 -16.32 -17.58
C ASP A 26 -0.13 -17.80 -17.92
N ASP A 27 -1.39 -18.10 -18.20
CA ASP A 27 -1.84 -19.46 -18.52
C ASP A 27 -1.14 -20.03 -19.75
N ASP A 28 -0.69 -19.19 -20.69
CA ASP A 28 0.04 -19.57 -21.89
C ASP A 28 1.56 -19.63 -21.70
N GLY A 29 2.08 -19.25 -20.55
CA GLY A 29 3.51 -19.26 -20.23
C GLY A 29 4.34 -18.21 -20.96
N GLN A 30 3.72 -17.20 -21.56
CA GLN A 30 4.38 -16.23 -22.43
C GLN A 30 4.67 -14.87 -21.77
N GLN A 31 3.91 -14.49 -20.76
CA GLN A 31 4.06 -13.18 -20.11
C GLN A 31 4.26 -13.31 -18.61
N PHE A 32 5.15 -12.48 -18.05
CA PHE A 32 5.40 -12.43 -16.63
C PHE A 32 4.53 -11.37 -15.95
N ARG A 33 3.99 -11.71 -14.78
CA ARG A 33 3.33 -10.75 -13.89
C ARG A 33 4.36 -10.13 -12.95
N TYR A 34 4.67 -8.86 -13.15
CA TYR A 34 5.70 -8.17 -12.37
C TYR A 34 5.22 -7.68 -11.01
N LEU A 35 3.95 -7.33 -10.88
CA LEU A 35 3.34 -6.94 -9.61
C LEU A 35 2.20 -7.90 -9.27
N GLY A 36 2.34 -8.58 -8.15
CA GLY A 36 1.34 -9.42 -7.54
C GLY A 36 1.37 -9.19 -6.03
N VAL A 37 0.53 -9.91 -5.29
CA VAL A 37 0.38 -9.74 -3.83
C VAL A 37 1.72 -9.85 -3.10
N LEU A 38 2.52 -10.87 -3.39
CA LEU A 38 3.80 -11.09 -2.69
C LEU A 38 4.85 -10.03 -3.04
N GLN A 39 4.91 -9.61 -4.29
CA GLN A 39 5.79 -8.53 -4.74
C GLN A 39 5.39 -7.22 -4.08
N ARG A 40 4.08 -6.91 -4.01
CA ARG A 40 3.56 -5.73 -3.31
C ARG A 40 3.90 -5.76 -1.82
N ILE A 41 3.74 -6.90 -1.14
CA ILE A 41 4.15 -7.06 0.26
C ILE A 41 5.65 -6.80 0.41
N ALA A 42 6.49 -7.34 -0.48
CA ALA A 42 7.94 -7.11 -0.45
C ALA A 42 8.30 -5.63 -0.61
N VAL A 43 7.64 -4.92 -1.55
CA VAL A 43 7.82 -3.48 -1.79
C VAL A 43 7.37 -2.68 -0.58
N CYS A 44 6.18 -2.97 -0.03
CA CYS A 44 5.68 -2.30 1.18
C CYS A 44 6.61 -2.51 2.38
N TYR A 45 7.13 -3.73 2.55
CA TYR A 45 8.08 -4.05 3.61
C TYR A 45 9.43 -3.34 3.40
N LEU A 46 9.88 -3.18 2.15
CA LEU A 46 11.09 -2.41 1.82
C LEU A 46 10.92 -0.95 2.20
N PHE A 47 9.90 -0.27 1.65
CA PHE A 47 9.69 1.16 1.89
C PHE A 47 9.30 1.46 3.33
N GLY A 48 8.42 0.68 3.93
CA GLY A 48 8.06 0.79 5.35
C GLY A 48 9.29 0.62 6.25
N GLY A 49 10.15 -0.36 5.95
CA GLY A 49 11.41 -0.56 6.67
C GLY A 49 12.41 0.58 6.50
N LEU A 50 12.59 1.11 5.29
CA LEU A 50 13.45 2.26 5.03
C LEU A 50 12.97 3.51 5.78
N LEU A 51 11.66 3.77 5.76
CA LEU A 51 11.06 4.87 6.51
C LEU A 51 11.25 4.68 8.02
N PHE A 52 11.05 3.48 8.53
CA PHE A 52 11.26 3.17 9.95
C PHE A 52 12.70 3.35 10.41
N LEU A 53 13.68 3.03 9.57
CA LEU A 53 15.10 3.18 9.88
C LEU A 53 15.53 4.65 9.89
N ASN A 54 14.93 5.50 9.06
CA ASN A 54 15.34 6.89 8.89
C ASN A 54 14.50 7.88 9.70
N PHE A 55 13.27 7.53 10.06
CA PHE A 55 12.34 8.42 10.72
C PHE A 55 11.87 7.88 12.07
N ARG A 56 11.66 8.78 13.02
CA ARG A 56 10.94 8.51 14.27
C ARG A 56 9.43 8.48 14.01
N TRP A 57 8.64 8.13 15.02
CA TRP A 57 7.18 7.99 14.88
C TRP A 57 6.46 9.19 14.22
N ARG A 58 6.92 10.44 14.50
CA ARG A 58 6.37 11.66 13.86
C ARG A 58 6.67 11.72 12.36
N GLY A 59 7.87 11.32 11.96
CA GLY A 59 8.23 11.25 10.54
C GLY A 59 7.47 10.14 9.81
N LEU A 60 7.25 8.99 10.44
CA LEU A 60 6.40 7.93 9.89
C LEU A 60 4.95 8.39 9.70
N LEU A 61 4.40 9.11 10.69
CA LEU A 61 3.06 9.68 10.58
C LEU A 61 2.98 10.69 9.43
N LEU A 62 3.95 11.61 9.34
CA LEU A 62 4.02 12.58 8.25
C LEU A 62 4.14 11.89 6.88
N SER A 63 4.99 10.87 6.77
CA SER A 63 5.13 10.08 5.54
C SER A 63 3.81 9.39 5.15
N SER A 64 3.06 8.88 6.13
CA SER A 64 1.74 8.27 5.87
C SER A 64 0.75 9.30 5.34
N VAL A 65 0.68 10.48 5.95
CA VAL A 65 -0.20 11.57 5.51
C VAL A 65 0.18 12.06 4.11
N LEU A 66 1.48 12.21 3.84
CA LEU A 66 1.97 12.63 2.52
C LEU A 66 1.66 11.57 1.44
N LEU A 67 1.87 10.28 1.72
CA LEU A 67 1.57 9.21 0.76
C LEU A 67 0.07 9.13 0.45
N LEU A 68 -0.80 9.18 1.47
CA LEU A 68 -2.25 9.16 1.25
C LEU A 68 -2.74 10.43 0.57
N GLY A 69 -2.25 11.60 1.02
CA GLY A 69 -2.61 12.89 0.43
C GLY A 69 -2.15 13.01 -1.03
N SER A 70 -0.95 12.52 -1.35
CA SER A 70 -0.44 12.49 -2.72
C SER A 70 -1.26 11.54 -3.59
N TYR A 71 -1.59 10.34 -3.10
CA TYR A 71 -2.45 9.41 -3.82
C TYR A 71 -3.82 10.03 -4.11
N TRP A 72 -4.47 10.60 -3.09
CA TRP A 72 -5.76 11.26 -3.24
C TRP A 72 -5.68 12.45 -4.21
N ALA A 73 -4.65 13.29 -4.09
CA ALA A 73 -4.46 14.45 -4.98
C ALA A 73 -4.23 14.00 -6.44
N LEU A 74 -3.41 12.98 -6.67
CA LEU A 74 -3.18 12.44 -8.00
C LEU A 74 -4.49 11.92 -8.60
N MET A 75 -5.26 11.12 -7.85
CA MET A 75 -6.53 10.56 -8.32
C MET A 75 -7.60 11.64 -8.56
N SER A 76 -7.57 12.75 -7.81
CA SER A 76 -8.60 13.81 -7.90
C SER A 76 -8.29 14.91 -8.90
N PHE A 77 -7.01 15.23 -9.12
CA PHE A 77 -6.64 16.41 -9.90
C PHE A 77 -5.93 16.09 -11.22
N VAL A 78 -5.41 14.88 -11.40
CA VAL A 78 -4.75 14.52 -12.64
C VAL A 78 -5.78 14.03 -13.65
N GLU A 79 -5.80 14.67 -14.82
CA GLU A 79 -6.69 14.29 -15.91
C GLU A 79 -6.22 12.99 -16.59
N VAL A 80 -7.16 12.08 -16.78
CA VAL A 80 -6.94 10.87 -17.57
C VAL A 80 -7.37 11.14 -19.02
N PRO A 81 -6.51 10.89 -20.01
CA PRO A 81 -6.86 11.10 -21.41
C PRO A 81 -8.15 10.36 -21.80
N GLY A 82 -9.16 11.13 -22.26
CA GLY A 82 -10.47 10.60 -22.64
C GLY A 82 -11.50 10.44 -21.51
N HIS A 83 -11.10 10.60 -20.24
CA HIS A 83 -11.98 10.38 -19.08
C HIS A 83 -12.03 11.56 -18.08
N GLY A 84 -11.17 12.58 -18.28
CA GLY A 84 -11.14 13.77 -17.42
C GLY A 84 -10.44 13.57 -16.07
N ALA A 85 -10.59 14.58 -15.19
CA ALA A 85 -10.08 14.55 -13.81
C ALA A 85 -11.15 14.00 -12.85
N ALA A 86 -10.73 13.70 -11.61
CA ALA A 86 -11.60 13.21 -10.53
C ALA A 86 -12.37 11.92 -10.87
N ASN A 87 -11.82 11.10 -11.74
CA ASN A 87 -12.43 9.84 -12.14
C ASN A 87 -11.93 8.71 -11.24
N TRP A 88 -12.84 8.14 -10.43
CA TRP A 88 -12.58 7.04 -9.49
C TRP A 88 -13.11 5.70 -10.00
N GLU A 89 -13.75 5.67 -11.16
CA GLU A 89 -14.35 4.46 -11.70
C GLU A 89 -13.28 3.43 -12.07
N VAL A 90 -13.55 2.18 -11.77
CA VAL A 90 -12.69 1.05 -12.14
C VAL A 90 -12.62 0.95 -13.67
N GLY A 91 -11.43 0.81 -14.20
CA GLY A 91 -11.22 0.69 -15.65
C GLY A 91 -10.88 2.02 -16.34
N THR A 92 -11.21 3.16 -15.76
CA THR A 92 -11.03 4.48 -16.38
C THR A 92 -10.26 5.48 -15.53
N ASN A 93 -9.98 5.14 -14.28
CA ASN A 93 -9.28 6.01 -13.35
C ASN A 93 -7.76 6.10 -13.62
N LEU A 94 -7.10 7.04 -12.94
CA LEU A 94 -5.66 7.29 -13.11
C LEU A 94 -4.79 6.06 -12.78
N ALA A 95 -5.15 5.28 -11.77
CA ALA A 95 -4.39 4.08 -11.40
C ALA A 95 -4.41 3.06 -12.54
N HIS A 96 -5.59 2.81 -13.13
CA HIS A 96 -5.74 1.96 -14.29
C HIS A 96 -4.92 2.48 -15.48
N TYR A 97 -5.01 3.78 -15.79
CA TYR A 97 -4.25 4.40 -16.89
C TYR A 97 -2.74 4.22 -16.71
N ILE A 98 -2.22 4.45 -15.49
CA ILE A 98 -0.79 4.25 -15.20
C ILE A 98 -0.39 2.78 -15.36
N ASP A 99 -1.20 1.85 -14.87
CA ASP A 99 -0.92 0.42 -14.99
C ASP A 99 -0.94 -0.04 -16.46
N THR A 100 -1.87 0.48 -17.25
CA THR A 100 -1.95 0.17 -18.69
C THR A 100 -0.72 0.67 -19.43
N GLN A 101 -0.23 1.88 -19.12
CA GLN A 101 0.89 2.50 -19.83
C GLN A 101 2.27 2.04 -19.36
N TYR A 102 2.45 1.82 -18.06
CA TYR A 102 3.78 1.63 -17.46
C TYR A 102 4.01 0.27 -16.83
N LEU A 103 2.94 -0.47 -16.49
CA LEU A 103 3.09 -1.82 -15.96
C LEU A 103 3.12 -2.82 -17.12
N GLY A 104 4.31 -3.31 -17.45
CA GLY A 104 4.49 -4.35 -18.47
C GLY A 104 4.02 -5.72 -18.01
N GLY A 105 3.91 -6.63 -18.97
CA GLY A 105 3.60 -8.04 -18.71
C GLY A 105 2.12 -8.31 -18.45
N TYR A 106 1.84 -9.53 -17.95
CA TYR A 106 0.50 -9.97 -17.61
C TYR A 106 -0.04 -9.23 -16.38
N LYS A 107 -1.31 -8.85 -16.43
CA LYS A 107 -2.05 -8.20 -15.35
C LYS A 107 -3.29 -9.03 -15.01
N TRP A 108 -3.63 -9.11 -13.73
CA TRP A 108 -4.71 -9.97 -13.25
C TRP A 108 -6.08 -9.62 -13.84
N SER A 109 -6.37 -8.35 -14.03
CA SER A 109 -7.66 -7.85 -14.53
C SER A 109 -7.59 -7.40 -15.98
N GLY A 110 -6.78 -8.05 -16.83
CA GLY A 110 -6.64 -7.73 -18.25
C GLY A 110 -5.60 -6.65 -18.49
N ASP A 111 -5.98 -5.39 -18.47
CA ASP A 111 -5.13 -4.24 -18.77
C ASP A 111 -4.68 -3.44 -17.53
N TRP A 112 -5.14 -3.82 -16.33
CA TRP A 112 -4.71 -3.25 -15.04
C TRP A 112 -4.53 -4.33 -13.98
N ASP A 113 -3.85 -3.98 -12.88
CA ASP A 113 -3.61 -4.91 -11.78
C ASP A 113 -4.09 -4.31 -10.45
N PRO A 114 -4.86 -5.05 -9.61
CA PRO A 114 -5.24 -4.61 -8.27
C PRO A 114 -4.03 -4.23 -7.41
N GLU A 115 -2.88 -4.88 -7.64
CA GLU A 115 -1.60 -4.59 -7.03
C GLU A 115 -0.75 -3.58 -7.82
N GLY A 116 -1.40 -2.70 -8.58
CA GLY A 116 -0.78 -1.74 -9.49
C GLY A 116 0.20 -0.75 -8.85
N LEU A 117 0.85 0.03 -9.72
CA LEU A 117 1.92 0.94 -9.31
C LEU A 117 1.41 2.02 -8.35
N LEU A 118 0.36 2.73 -8.73
CA LEU A 118 -0.16 3.85 -7.94
C LEU A 118 -0.81 3.36 -6.63
N SER A 119 -1.54 2.26 -6.67
CA SER A 119 -2.19 1.66 -5.51
C SER A 119 -1.20 1.12 -4.46
N THR A 120 0.08 1.02 -4.81
CA THR A 120 1.14 0.64 -3.86
C THR A 120 1.43 1.76 -2.84
N MET A 121 1.13 3.04 -3.14
CA MET A 121 1.31 4.14 -2.18
C MET A 121 0.47 3.95 -0.91
N PRO A 122 -0.85 3.78 -0.96
CA PRO A 122 -1.65 3.49 0.23
C PRO A 122 -1.31 2.14 0.87
N ALA A 123 -0.84 1.16 0.11
CA ALA A 123 -0.40 -0.11 0.66
C ALA A 123 0.85 0.02 1.56
N ILE A 124 1.80 0.91 1.22
CA ILE A 124 2.94 1.23 2.09
C ILE A 124 2.45 1.81 3.42
N VAL A 125 1.41 2.66 3.40
CA VAL A 125 0.83 3.21 4.63
C VAL A 125 0.22 2.10 5.51
N SER A 126 -0.42 1.11 4.94
CA SER A 126 -0.89 -0.07 5.68
C SER A 126 0.27 -0.79 6.38
N GLY A 127 1.43 -0.90 5.72
CA GLY A 127 2.66 -1.41 6.33
C GLY A 127 3.16 -0.54 7.50
N ILE A 128 3.13 0.79 7.35
CA ILE A 128 3.50 1.74 8.41
C ILE A 128 2.54 1.64 9.61
N LEU A 129 1.25 1.47 9.39
CA LEU A 129 0.28 1.22 10.46
C LEU A 129 0.61 -0.07 11.24
N GLY A 130 1.03 -1.12 10.54
CA GLY A 130 1.56 -2.33 11.16
C GLY A 130 2.80 -2.06 12.03
N ILE A 131 3.71 -1.18 11.59
CA ILE A 131 4.87 -0.75 12.39
C ILE A 131 4.42 -0.02 13.65
N PHE A 132 3.45 0.90 13.58
CA PHE A 132 2.88 1.55 14.76
C PHE A 132 2.26 0.56 15.73
N GLY A 133 1.50 -0.42 15.23
CA GLY A 133 0.99 -1.51 16.05
C GLY A 133 2.12 -2.28 16.76
N GLY A 134 3.19 -2.62 16.05
CA GLY A 134 4.38 -3.27 16.62
C GLY A 134 5.08 -2.42 17.69
N MET A 135 5.21 -1.10 17.47
CA MET A 135 5.77 -0.17 18.45
C MET A 135 4.91 -0.10 19.71
N LEU A 136 3.59 -0.08 19.56
CA LEU A 136 2.64 -0.08 20.66
C LEU A 136 2.71 -1.38 21.48
N LEU A 137 2.77 -2.52 20.81
CA LEU A 137 2.90 -3.84 21.45
C LEU A 137 4.22 -3.99 22.22
N LYS A 138 5.30 -3.39 21.75
CA LYS A 138 6.62 -3.43 22.39
C LYS A 138 6.83 -2.34 23.43
N ASN A 139 5.86 -1.46 23.68
CA ASN A 139 6.01 -0.38 24.67
C ASN A 139 6.03 -0.94 26.09
N PRO A 140 7.16 -0.84 26.84
CA PRO A 140 7.27 -1.40 28.17
C PRO A 140 6.40 -0.67 29.22
N ASN A 141 5.98 0.56 28.94
CA ASN A 141 5.21 1.38 29.88
C ASN A 141 3.70 1.03 29.88
N LEU A 142 3.26 0.12 28.99
CA LEU A 142 1.87 -0.29 28.87
C LEU A 142 1.68 -1.74 29.32
N THR A 143 0.62 -1.99 30.08
CA THR A 143 0.17 -3.35 30.41
C THR A 143 -0.43 -4.04 29.17
N GLY A 144 -0.55 -5.36 29.19
CA GLY A 144 -1.16 -6.10 28.07
C GLY A 144 -2.57 -5.64 27.74
N SER A 145 -3.40 -5.40 28.75
CA SER A 145 -4.75 -4.90 28.59
C SER A 145 -4.78 -3.49 27.97
N MET A 146 -3.90 -2.58 28.41
CA MET A 146 -3.80 -1.24 27.83
C MET A 146 -3.37 -1.28 26.37
N ARG A 147 -2.44 -2.16 26.00
CA ARG A 147 -2.04 -2.35 24.59
C ARG A 147 -3.22 -2.79 23.72
N ALA A 148 -4.00 -3.77 24.21
CA ALA A 148 -5.20 -4.22 23.50
C ALA A 148 -6.24 -3.10 23.33
N ILE A 149 -6.51 -2.34 24.39
CA ILE A 149 -7.45 -1.20 24.35
C ILE A 149 -7.00 -0.15 23.32
N TRP A 150 -5.71 0.21 23.32
CA TRP A 150 -5.19 1.19 22.37
C TRP A 150 -5.26 0.71 20.93
N ILE A 151 -4.96 -0.59 20.66
CA ILE A 151 -5.07 -1.16 19.31
C ILE A 151 -6.53 -1.13 18.83
N LEU A 152 -7.48 -1.53 19.68
CA LEU A 152 -8.89 -1.49 19.37
C LEU A 152 -9.41 -0.05 19.15
N ALA A 153 -8.99 0.89 19.99
CA ALA A 153 -9.39 2.30 19.87
C ALA A 153 -8.85 2.94 18.58
N ILE A 154 -7.57 2.72 18.26
CA ILE A 154 -6.94 3.25 17.04
C ILE A 154 -7.55 2.56 15.81
N GLY A 155 -7.71 1.25 15.82
CA GLY A 155 -8.34 0.50 14.73
C GLY A 155 -9.79 0.95 14.50
N GLY A 156 -10.57 1.11 15.56
CA GLY A 156 -11.93 1.65 15.48
C GLY A 156 -12.00 3.07 14.94
N ALA A 157 -11.06 3.94 15.36
CA ALA A 157 -10.96 5.30 14.83
C ALA A 157 -10.59 5.32 13.34
N CYS A 158 -9.67 4.44 12.90
CA CYS A 158 -9.34 4.31 11.48
C CYS A 158 -10.52 3.81 10.65
N LEU A 159 -11.26 2.81 11.14
CA LEU A 159 -12.46 2.31 10.47
C LEU A 159 -13.55 3.38 10.39
N GLY A 160 -13.87 4.03 11.51
CA GLY A 160 -14.86 5.10 11.55
C GLY A 160 -14.49 6.30 10.67
N GLY A 161 -13.19 6.69 10.68
CA GLY A 161 -12.67 7.73 9.81
C GLY A 161 -12.74 7.34 8.32
N GLY A 162 -12.46 6.07 7.99
CA GLY A 162 -12.58 5.57 6.62
C GLY A 162 -14.03 5.59 6.12
N TYR A 163 -14.98 5.10 6.92
CA TYR A 163 -16.40 5.16 6.58
C TYR A 163 -16.93 6.60 6.46
N TRP A 164 -16.48 7.48 7.36
CA TRP A 164 -16.87 8.89 7.27
C TRP A 164 -16.32 9.54 6.00
N TRP A 165 -15.06 9.26 5.67
CA TRP A 165 -14.44 9.76 4.44
C TRP A 165 -15.14 9.25 3.18
N ASP A 166 -15.44 7.96 3.12
CA ASP A 166 -16.14 7.35 2.00
C ASP A 166 -17.54 7.96 1.81
N ALA A 167 -18.30 8.12 2.90
CA ALA A 167 -19.59 8.77 2.87
C ALA A 167 -19.52 10.24 2.42
N TYR A 168 -18.49 10.98 2.86
CA TYR A 168 -18.28 12.36 2.44
C TYR A 168 -17.85 12.47 0.98
N ALA A 169 -16.89 11.63 0.55
CA ALA A 169 -16.42 11.61 -0.83
C ALA A 169 -17.53 11.16 -1.81
N SER A 170 -18.37 10.21 -1.42
CA SER A 170 -19.49 9.73 -2.27
C SER A 170 -20.63 10.73 -2.43
N LEU A 171 -20.78 11.70 -1.51
CA LEU A 171 -21.81 12.76 -1.60
C LEU A 171 -21.50 13.80 -2.68
N ASP A 172 -20.25 13.94 -3.06
CA ASP A 172 -19.81 14.94 -4.07
C ASP A 172 -19.83 14.41 -5.51
N TYR A 173 -20.19 13.12 -5.73
CA TYR A 173 -20.18 12.47 -7.07
C TYR A 173 -21.58 12.08 -7.58
N ASN A 174 -22.67 12.62 -6.98
CA ASN A 174 -24.06 12.46 -7.49
C ASN A 174 -24.58 13.72 -8.16
#